data_dec2bd2d3be5a0c55625536550513890
#
_entry.id   dec2bd2d3be5a0c55625536550513890
#
_cell.length_a   1.000
_cell.length_b   1.000
_cell.length_c   1.000
_cell.angle_alpha   90.00
_cell.angle_beta   90.00
_cell.angle_gamma   90.00
#
_symmetry.space_group_name_H-M   'P 1'
#
loop_
_entity.id
_entity.type
_entity.pdbx_description
1 polymer ?
#
loop_
_entity_poly.entity_id
_entity_poly.type
_entity_poly.pdbx_seq_one_letter_code
_entity_poly.pdbx_strand_id
1 'polypeptide(L)'
;MAKKAELLEKAAELKLEVSEKNTIVEIEEAIAQAEKHEVREAVVAKAGKRSQKSLDEAEEKAKKEARKEAGDTTPQGDAVAHEKKGPAPKVRPLIERRGKNYREVAEKIDSTKVYNLADALALAIETNPAKFDASVEVHVRLGVDPRQADQNIRATVALPNGTGKDIRVAVFAPEAETAKAVKAGADIAGDEEILKLLDKGELNFDILIATPAYMPKLGKYARLLGPKGLMPNPKSGTVAADVVKAVSEAKAGRVEYRVDKQATIHLSIGKVSFGVDKLKENASAFFASLQSQKPSSLKGSYIKSTAIATTMGPGIKVENQVG
;
A
#
# COMPACT_ATOMS: atom_id res chain seq x y z
N MET A 1 -22.93 38.35 -50.74
CA MET A 1 -24.33 37.92 -50.89
C MET A 1 -24.45 36.39 -50.90
N ALA A 2 -23.60 35.63 -51.59
CA ALA A 2 -23.65 34.15 -51.58
C ALA A 2 -23.57 33.52 -50.17
N LYS A 3 -22.65 33.93 -49.33
CA LYS A 3 -22.52 33.38 -47.96
C LYS A 3 -23.74 33.55 -47.06
N LYS A 4 -24.53 34.63 -47.26
CA LYS A 4 -25.73 34.86 -46.42
C LYS A 4 -26.88 33.93 -46.87
N ALA A 5 -26.98 33.62 -48.15
CA ALA A 5 -27.97 32.69 -48.67
C ALA A 5 -27.72 31.24 -48.18
N GLU A 6 -26.46 30.79 -48.18
CA GLU A 6 -26.05 29.48 -47.69
C GLU A 6 -26.31 29.31 -46.17
N LEU A 7 -26.11 30.38 -45.39
CA LEU A 7 -26.40 30.36 -43.96
C LEU A 7 -27.88 30.36 -43.65
N LEU A 8 -28.72 31.01 -44.45
CA LEU A 8 -30.16 30.96 -44.33
C LEU A 8 -30.74 29.59 -44.70
N GLU A 9 -30.18 28.90 -45.73
CA GLU A 9 -30.54 27.52 -46.05
C GLU A 9 -30.20 26.57 -44.88
N LYS A 10 -29.02 26.67 -44.31
CA LYS A 10 -28.64 25.87 -43.11
C LYS A 10 -29.52 26.17 -41.89
N ALA A 11 -29.89 27.43 -41.67
CA ALA A 11 -30.79 27.80 -40.60
C ALA A 11 -32.21 27.24 -40.81
N ALA A 12 -32.69 27.16 -42.08
CA ALA A 12 -33.94 26.54 -42.42
C ALA A 12 -33.94 25.01 -42.23
N GLU A 13 -32.83 24.32 -42.54
CA GLU A 13 -32.64 22.90 -42.26
C GLU A 13 -32.72 22.59 -40.75
N LEU A 14 -32.17 23.47 -39.92
CA LEU A 14 -32.20 23.37 -38.45
C LEU A 14 -33.50 23.93 -37.83
N LYS A 15 -34.51 24.30 -38.67
CA LYS A 15 -35.83 24.86 -38.26
C LYS A 15 -35.72 26.07 -37.31
N LEU A 16 -34.75 26.94 -37.56
CA LEU A 16 -34.53 28.14 -36.77
C LEU A 16 -35.36 29.31 -37.36
N GLU A 17 -36.03 30.08 -36.49
CA GLU A 17 -36.78 31.29 -36.88
C GLU A 17 -35.82 32.46 -37.14
N VAL A 18 -35.05 32.40 -38.23
CA VAL A 18 -34.12 33.45 -38.62
C VAL A 18 -34.64 34.13 -39.89
N SER A 19 -34.67 35.47 -39.90
CA SER A 19 -35.19 36.26 -41.05
C SER A 19 -34.05 36.88 -41.86
N GLU A 20 -34.34 37.25 -43.11
CA GLU A 20 -33.38 37.94 -44.00
C GLU A 20 -32.87 39.28 -43.43
N LYS A 21 -33.51 39.82 -42.40
CA LYS A 21 -33.12 41.07 -41.73
C LYS A 21 -31.96 40.90 -40.75
N ASN A 22 -31.68 39.69 -40.32
CA ASN A 22 -30.61 39.38 -39.35
C ASN A 22 -29.21 39.54 -39.99
N THR A 23 -28.23 39.93 -39.18
CA THR A 23 -26.86 40.04 -39.63
C THR A 23 -26.23 38.66 -39.79
N ILE A 24 -25.17 38.56 -40.60
CA ILE A 24 -24.46 37.27 -40.85
C ILE A 24 -23.98 36.66 -39.54
N VAL A 25 -23.48 37.49 -38.63
CA VAL A 25 -22.95 37.06 -37.31
C VAL A 25 -24.06 36.46 -36.45
N GLU A 26 -25.23 37.05 -36.40
CA GLU A 26 -26.39 36.55 -35.64
C GLU A 26 -26.90 35.21 -36.21
N ILE A 27 -26.83 35.01 -37.52
CA ILE A 27 -27.23 33.75 -38.18
C ILE A 27 -26.21 32.66 -37.85
N GLU A 28 -24.91 32.95 -37.90
CA GLU A 28 -23.85 32.02 -37.53
C GLU A 28 -23.91 31.62 -36.05
N GLU A 29 -24.21 32.56 -35.16
CA GLU A 29 -24.39 32.26 -33.72
C GLU A 29 -25.63 31.41 -33.46
N ALA A 30 -26.75 31.66 -34.15
CA ALA A 30 -27.96 30.87 -34.00
C ALA A 30 -27.75 29.42 -34.50
N ILE A 31 -27.06 29.23 -35.63
CA ILE A 31 -26.71 27.90 -36.14
C ILE A 31 -25.75 27.19 -35.15
N ALA A 32 -24.73 27.84 -34.65
CA ALA A 32 -23.79 27.26 -33.70
C ALA A 32 -24.45 26.89 -32.37
N GLN A 33 -25.47 27.62 -31.92
CA GLN A 33 -26.25 27.28 -30.73
C GLN A 33 -27.17 26.06 -30.98
N ALA A 34 -27.79 25.96 -32.15
CA ALA A 34 -28.66 24.83 -32.51
C ALA A 34 -27.87 23.54 -32.68
N GLU A 35 -26.72 23.57 -33.37
CA GLU A 35 -25.81 22.42 -33.49
C GLU A 35 -25.31 21.93 -32.11
N LYS A 36 -24.97 22.85 -31.19
CA LYS A 36 -24.66 22.50 -29.82
C LYS A 36 -25.81 21.86 -29.05
N HIS A 37 -27.03 22.28 -29.32
CA HIS A 37 -28.25 21.73 -28.70
C HIS A 37 -28.52 20.31 -29.21
N GLU A 38 -28.42 20.05 -30.51
CA GLU A 38 -28.60 18.72 -31.11
C GLU A 38 -27.53 17.73 -30.62
N VAL A 39 -26.26 18.16 -30.56
CA VAL A 39 -25.17 17.34 -30.02
C VAL A 39 -25.41 17.03 -28.51
N ARG A 40 -25.97 17.98 -27.79
CA ARG A 40 -26.32 17.82 -26.38
C ARG A 40 -27.46 16.82 -26.17
N GLU A 41 -28.51 16.88 -26.98
CA GLU A 41 -29.63 15.93 -26.94
C GLU A 41 -29.19 14.52 -27.37
N ALA A 42 -28.39 14.41 -28.42
CA ALA A 42 -27.82 13.12 -28.86
C ALA A 42 -26.91 12.45 -27.82
N VAL A 43 -26.15 13.24 -27.05
CA VAL A 43 -25.33 12.76 -25.96
C VAL A 43 -26.19 12.35 -24.75
N VAL A 44 -27.24 13.10 -24.45
CA VAL A 44 -28.17 12.77 -23.37
C VAL A 44 -28.99 11.50 -23.70
N ALA A 45 -29.41 11.33 -24.94
CA ALA A 45 -30.14 10.12 -25.39
C ALA A 45 -29.27 8.84 -25.31
N LYS A 46 -27.95 8.94 -25.56
CA LYS A 46 -27.01 7.81 -25.48
C LYS A 46 -26.53 7.47 -24.06
N ALA A 47 -26.66 8.38 -23.10
CA ALA A 47 -25.95 8.28 -21.81
C ALA A 47 -26.76 7.75 -20.63
N GLY A 48 -28.05 7.42 -20.79
CA GLY A 48 -28.92 7.06 -19.66
C GLY A 48 -28.93 8.17 -18.60
N LYS A 49 -29.72 8.06 -17.54
CA LYS A 49 -29.88 9.08 -16.49
C LYS A 49 -28.55 9.44 -15.79
N ARG A 50 -27.69 10.20 -16.43
CA ARG A 50 -26.52 10.83 -15.77
C ARG A 50 -26.97 12.05 -14.99
N SER A 51 -26.43 12.24 -13.77
CA SER A 51 -26.74 13.44 -12.98
C SER A 51 -26.20 14.67 -13.72
N GLN A 52 -26.89 15.80 -13.62
CA GLN A 52 -26.50 17.09 -14.20
C GLN A 52 -25.02 17.42 -13.91
N LYS A 53 -24.56 17.09 -12.72
CA LYS A 53 -23.17 17.26 -12.30
C LYS A 53 -22.14 16.52 -13.18
N SER A 54 -22.47 15.32 -13.66
CA SER A 54 -21.55 14.58 -14.54
C SER A 54 -21.52 15.11 -15.98
N LEU A 55 -22.55 15.82 -16.38
CA LEU A 55 -22.59 16.55 -17.66
C LEU A 55 -21.73 17.81 -17.58
N ASP A 56 -21.84 18.56 -16.49
CA ASP A 56 -21.04 19.76 -16.24
C ASP A 56 -19.54 19.42 -16.14
N GLU A 57 -19.19 18.32 -15.46
CA GLU A 57 -17.79 17.82 -15.39
C GLU A 57 -17.26 17.37 -16.76
N ALA A 58 -18.11 16.82 -17.63
CA ALA A 58 -17.73 16.43 -18.98
C ALA A 58 -17.54 17.66 -19.90
N GLU A 59 -18.37 18.68 -19.76
CA GLU A 59 -18.21 19.97 -20.48
C GLU A 59 -16.93 20.71 -20.05
N GLU A 60 -16.63 20.73 -18.74
CA GLU A 60 -15.38 21.33 -18.25
C GLU A 60 -14.14 20.61 -18.78
N LYS A 61 -14.21 19.28 -18.86
CA LYS A 61 -13.12 18.48 -19.45
C LYS A 61 -12.93 18.78 -20.93
N ALA A 62 -14.03 18.81 -21.69
CA ALA A 62 -13.97 19.11 -23.12
C ALA A 62 -13.44 20.54 -23.38
N LYS A 63 -13.85 21.53 -22.59
CA LYS A 63 -13.32 22.89 -22.65
C LYS A 63 -11.82 22.95 -22.31
N LYS A 64 -11.36 22.13 -21.37
CA LYS A 64 -9.95 22.03 -20.99
C LYS A 64 -9.09 21.39 -22.08
N GLU A 65 -9.62 20.36 -22.76
CA GLU A 65 -8.93 19.71 -23.88
C GLU A 65 -8.87 20.63 -25.10
N ALA A 66 -9.97 21.28 -25.47
CA ALA A 66 -10.01 22.23 -26.56
C ALA A 66 -9.04 23.41 -26.35
N ARG A 67 -8.89 23.91 -25.11
CA ARG A 67 -7.88 24.94 -24.79
C ARG A 67 -6.45 24.45 -24.89
N LYS A 68 -6.18 23.20 -24.52
CA LYS A 68 -4.86 22.56 -24.68
C LYS A 68 -4.48 22.44 -26.16
N GLU A 69 -5.42 22.06 -26.99
CA GLU A 69 -5.22 21.96 -28.45
C GLU A 69 -5.05 23.33 -29.11
N ALA A 70 -5.72 24.37 -28.58
CA ALA A 70 -5.58 25.75 -29.03
C ALA A 70 -4.28 26.43 -28.55
N GLY A 71 -3.44 25.77 -27.74
CA GLY A 71 -2.18 26.33 -27.24
C GLY A 71 -2.32 27.49 -26.27
N ASP A 72 -3.52 27.70 -25.69
CA ASP A 72 -3.79 28.78 -24.74
C ASP A 72 -3.18 28.46 -23.36
N THR A 73 -2.03 29.07 -23.06
CA THR A 73 -1.31 28.93 -21.80
C THR A 73 -1.62 30.05 -20.79
N THR A 74 -2.64 30.90 -21.04
CA THR A 74 -3.00 31.95 -20.10
C THR A 74 -3.49 31.35 -18.77
N PRO A 75 -2.87 31.69 -17.64
CA PRO A 75 -3.37 31.25 -16.35
C PRO A 75 -4.77 31.84 -16.14
N GLN A 76 -5.76 30.99 -15.90
CA GLN A 76 -7.08 31.44 -15.50
C GLN A 76 -6.91 32.19 -14.17
N GLY A 77 -7.02 33.53 -14.22
CA GLY A 77 -7.21 34.30 -13.01
C GLY A 77 -8.47 33.80 -12.31
N ASP A 78 -8.34 33.62 -11.02
CA ASP A 78 -9.40 33.23 -10.11
C ASP A 78 -10.08 31.88 -10.42
N ALA A 79 -9.39 30.81 -10.04
CA ALA A 79 -10.09 29.70 -9.46
C ALA A 79 -11.07 30.30 -8.42
N VAL A 80 -12.34 30.37 -8.75
CA VAL A 80 -13.40 30.63 -7.79
C VAL A 80 -13.06 29.73 -6.61
N ALA A 81 -12.57 30.35 -5.53
CA ALA A 81 -12.23 29.64 -4.32
C ALA A 81 -13.48 28.86 -4.00
N HIS A 82 -13.42 27.52 -4.07
CA HIS A 82 -14.52 26.69 -3.64
C HIS A 82 -14.81 27.11 -2.22
N GLU A 83 -15.77 28.01 -2.05
CA GLU A 83 -16.27 28.38 -0.75
C GLU A 83 -16.60 27.07 -0.07
N LYS A 84 -15.81 26.75 0.95
CA LYS A 84 -16.04 25.57 1.79
C LYS A 84 -17.43 25.73 2.36
N LYS A 85 -18.42 25.15 1.70
CA LYS A 85 -19.83 25.21 2.11
C LYS A 85 -19.95 24.53 3.47
N GLY A 86 -20.00 25.33 4.50
CA GLY A 86 -20.22 24.92 5.89
C GLY A 86 -18.96 24.91 6.77
N PRO A 87 -19.15 24.94 8.09
CA PRO A 87 -18.06 24.82 9.04
C PRO A 87 -17.36 23.48 8.86
N ALA A 88 -16.00 23.50 8.93
CA ALA A 88 -15.22 22.27 8.83
C ALA A 88 -15.79 21.20 9.81
N PRO A 89 -15.99 19.97 9.36
CA PRO A 89 -16.58 18.94 10.23
C PRO A 89 -15.72 18.81 11.48
N LYS A 90 -16.34 18.94 12.67
CA LYS A 90 -15.66 18.74 13.95
C LYS A 90 -15.20 17.29 14.03
N VAL A 91 -13.90 17.07 13.77
CA VAL A 91 -13.30 15.75 13.89
C VAL A 91 -13.08 15.46 15.36
N ARG A 92 -13.78 14.45 15.90
CA ARG A 92 -13.57 14.01 17.28
C ARG A 92 -12.12 13.53 17.47
N PRO A 93 -11.51 13.68 18.64
CA PRO A 93 -10.22 13.09 18.98
C PRO A 93 -10.17 11.61 18.65
N LEU A 94 -8.98 11.11 18.28
CA LEU A 94 -8.80 9.73 17.85
C LEU A 94 -9.30 8.71 18.91
N ILE A 95 -9.05 9.01 20.17
CA ILE A 95 -9.47 8.18 21.32
C ILE A 95 -11.00 8.05 21.40
N GLU A 96 -11.73 9.15 21.19
CA GLU A 96 -13.21 9.12 21.23
C GLU A 96 -13.83 8.33 20.08
N ARG A 97 -13.11 8.16 18.97
CA ARG A 97 -13.57 7.35 17.82
C ARG A 97 -13.33 5.86 18.01
N ARG A 98 -12.51 5.46 18.99
CA ARG A 98 -12.21 4.07 19.32
C ARG A 98 -13.29 3.47 20.22
N GLY A 99 -13.39 2.13 20.22
CA GLY A 99 -14.32 1.38 21.07
C GLY A 99 -14.04 1.53 22.57
N LYS A 100 -15.00 1.16 23.42
CA LYS A 100 -14.90 1.29 24.88
C LYS A 100 -13.67 0.57 25.45
N ASN A 101 -13.49 -0.70 25.12
CA ASN A 101 -12.34 -1.50 25.61
C ASN A 101 -10.98 -0.87 25.24
N TYR A 102 -10.86 -0.30 24.02
CA TYR A 102 -9.63 0.38 23.63
C TYR A 102 -9.38 1.65 24.46
N ARG A 103 -10.43 2.40 24.81
CA ARG A 103 -10.29 3.61 25.65
C ARG A 103 -9.79 3.27 27.04
N GLU A 104 -10.41 2.26 27.69
CA GLU A 104 -10.04 1.78 29.01
C GLU A 104 -8.57 1.34 29.08
N VAL A 105 -8.10 0.59 28.07
CA VAL A 105 -6.69 0.15 28.07
C VAL A 105 -5.73 1.27 27.66
N ALA A 106 -6.17 2.23 26.85
CA ALA A 106 -5.34 3.37 26.45
C ALA A 106 -5.10 4.36 27.61
N GLU A 107 -6.03 4.45 28.56
CA GLU A 107 -5.88 5.28 29.77
C GLU A 107 -4.76 4.77 30.70
N LYS A 108 -4.42 3.48 30.63
CA LYS A 108 -3.30 2.89 31.41
C LYS A 108 -1.93 3.32 30.91
N ILE A 109 -1.86 3.84 29.68
CA ILE A 109 -0.59 4.21 29.02
C ILE A 109 -0.44 5.72 29.00
N ASP A 110 0.63 6.21 29.62
CA ASP A 110 1.00 7.61 29.51
C ASP A 110 1.76 7.86 28.18
N SER A 111 1.10 8.56 27.25
CA SER A 111 1.63 8.85 25.91
C SER A 111 2.86 9.78 25.91
N THR A 112 3.11 10.47 27.03
CA THR A 112 4.25 11.39 27.20
C THR A 112 5.52 10.68 27.66
N LYS A 113 5.36 9.56 28.37
CA LYS A 113 6.48 8.77 28.88
C LYS A 113 7.11 7.90 27.83
N VAL A 114 8.40 7.68 27.97
CA VAL A 114 9.18 6.69 27.25
C VAL A 114 9.50 5.58 28.22
N TYR A 115 9.14 4.35 27.87
CA TYR A 115 9.27 3.18 28.75
C TYR A 115 10.51 2.36 28.40
N ASN A 116 11.06 1.65 29.37
CA ASN A 116 12.07 0.64 29.10
C ASN A 116 11.47 -0.52 28.30
N LEU A 117 12.28 -1.26 27.54
CA LEU A 117 11.82 -2.37 26.69
C LEU A 117 11.00 -3.42 27.47
N ALA A 118 11.48 -3.82 28.65
CA ALA A 118 10.81 -4.83 29.47
C ALA A 118 9.44 -4.33 29.97
N ASP A 119 9.39 -3.09 30.46
CA ASP A 119 8.16 -2.47 30.97
C ASP A 119 7.14 -2.24 29.84
N ALA A 120 7.63 -1.83 28.68
CA ALA A 120 6.79 -1.64 27.50
C ALA A 120 6.18 -2.94 26.99
N LEU A 121 6.93 -4.04 27.03
CA LEU A 121 6.42 -5.37 26.67
C LEU A 121 5.39 -5.87 27.67
N ALA A 122 5.63 -5.67 28.98
CA ALA A 122 4.66 -6.02 30.03
C ALA A 122 3.35 -5.24 29.85
N LEU A 123 3.45 -3.92 29.65
CA LEU A 123 2.31 -3.06 29.37
C LEU A 123 1.58 -3.46 28.06
N ALA A 124 2.31 -3.81 27.01
CA ALA A 124 1.71 -4.24 25.74
C ALA A 124 0.87 -5.53 25.90
N ILE A 125 1.32 -6.46 26.73
CA ILE A 125 0.59 -7.69 27.04
C ILE A 125 -0.66 -7.36 27.87
N GLU A 126 -0.51 -6.54 28.92
CA GLU A 126 -1.62 -6.15 29.82
C GLU A 126 -2.71 -5.34 29.08
N THR A 127 -2.29 -4.43 28.21
CA THR A 127 -3.19 -3.52 27.47
C THR A 127 -3.70 -4.10 26.16
N ASN A 128 -3.61 -5.41 25.97
CA ASN A 128 -4.17 -6.07 24.79
C ASN A 128 -5.71 -6.16 24.89
N PRO A 129 -6.48 -5.44 24.04
CA PRO A 129 -7.93 -5.48 24.07
C PRO A 129 -8.52 -6.70 23.36
N ALA A 130 -7.69 -7.47 22.64
CA ALA A 130 -8.14 -8.59 21.81
C ALA A 130 -8.37 -9.86 22.63
N LYS A 131 -9.40 -10.63 22.26
CA LYS A 131 -9.68 -11.95 22.86
C LYS A 131 -8.85 -13.08 22.23
N PHE A 132 -8.26 -12.85 21.05
CA PHE A 132 -7.38 -13.78 20.37
C PHE A 132 -5.93 -13.53 20.74
N ASP A 133 -5.07 -14.49 20.50
CA ASP A 133 -3.61 -14.36 20.73
C ASP A 133 -3.01 -13.36 19.72
N ALA A 134 -2.92 -12.10 20.16
CA ALA A 134 -2.47 -10.99 19.33
C ALA A 134 -0.97 -11.06 19.06
N SER A 135 -0.55 -10.58 17.90
CA SER A 135 0.87 -10.40 17.61
C SER A 135 1.39 -9.14 18.30
N VAL A 136 2.60 -9.23 18.85
CA VAL A 136 3.34 -8.07 19.37
C VAL A 136 4.26 -7.58 18.26
N GLU A 137 4.14 -6.30 17.93
CA GLU A 137 4.84 -5.67 16.80
C GLU A 137 5.73 -4.55 17.31
N VAL A 138 6.91 -4.44 16.72
CA VAL A 138 7.85 -3.33 16.95
C VAL A 138 7.86 -2.44 15.71
N HIS A 139 7.73 -1.15 15.95
CA HIS A 139 7.76 -0.11 14.93
C HIS A 139 8.94 0.81 15.21
N VAL A 140 9.91 0.85 14.30
CA VAL A 140 11.12 1.65 14.45
C VAL A 140 11.21 2.68 13.35
N ARG A 141 11.14 3.94 13.71
CA ARG A 141 11.37 5.04 12.77
C ARG A 141 12.85 5.35 12.69
N LEU A 142 13.41 5.25 11.50
CA LEU A 142 14.80 5.49 11.22
C LEU A 142 15.09 6.92 10.72
N GLY A 143 16.35 7.30 10.76
CA GLY A 143 16.82 8.57 10.21
C GLY A 143 17.27 8.48 8.75
N VAL A 144 16.93 7.40 8.04
CA VAL A 144 17.32 7.15 6.65
C VAL A 144 16.39 7.80 5.64
N ASP A 145 16.88 8.03 4.42
CA ASP A 145 16.05 8.43 3.28
C ASP A 145 15.75 7.20 2.40
N PRO A 146 14.49 6.72 2.38
CA PRO A 146 14.12 5.53 1.61
C PRO A 146 14.20 5.73 0.09
N ARG A 147 14.37 6.96 -0.40
CA ARG A 147 14.55 7.26 -1.83
C ARG A 147 15.95 6.92 -2.32
N GLN A 148 16.92 6.91 -1.42
CA GLN A 148 18.29 6.56 -1.74
C GLN A 148 18.49 5.04 -1.68
N ALA A 149 19.07 4.47 -2.71
CA ALA A 149 19.22 3.01 -2.84
C ALA A 149 20.06 2.38 -1.73
N ASP A 150 21.12 3.09 -1.28
CA ASP A 150 22.02 2.64 -0.20
C ASP A 150 21.43 2.78 1.19
N GLN A 151 20.38 3.59 1.36
CA GLN A 151 19.68 3.77 2.62
C GLN A 151 18.37 2.95 2.68
N ASN A 152 18.06 2.21 1.63
CA ASN A 152 16.92 1.32 1.58
C ASN A 152 17.27 -0.03 2.25
N ILE A 153 17.10 -0.06 3.57
CA ILE A 153 17.43 -1.23 4.39
C ILE A 153 16.42 -2.34 4.15
N ARG A 154 16.93 -3.51 3.80
CA ARG A 154 16.18 -4.75 3.69
C ARG A 154 17.07 -5.89 4.17
N ALA A 155 16.68 -6.54 5.26
CA ALA A 155 17.45 -7.61 5.87
C ALA A 155 16.54 -8.66 6.49
N THR A 156 17.12 -9.71 6.98
CA THR A 156 16.43 -10.80 7.67
C THR A 156 17.00 -10.98 9.07
N VAL A 157 16.15 -11.39 9.98
CA VAL A 157 16.54 -11.76 11.35
C VAL A 157 15.96 -13.13 11.67
N ALA A 158 16.73 -13.98 12.32
CA ALA A 158 16.22 -15.20 12.90
C ALA A 158 15.85 -14.90 14.36
N LEU A 159 14.57 -15.08 14.68
CA LEU A 159 14.06 -14.87 16.03
C LEU A 159 14.31 -16.14 16.86
N PRO A 160 15.03 -16.06 17.99
CA PRO A 160 15.40 -17.26 18.77
C PRO A 160 14.19 -18.06 19.25
N ASN A 161 13.09 -17.39 19.58
CA ASN A 161 11.86 -18.02 20.05
C ASN A 161 10.81 -18.20 18.93
N GLY A 162 11.18 -17.96 17.65
CA GLY A 162 10.27 -18.01 16.52
C GLY A 162 9.24 -16.88 16.51
N THR A 163 8.25 -16.99 15.60
CA THR A 163 7.17 -15.99 15.41
C THR A 163 5.86 -16.38 16.09
N GLY A 164 5.72 -17.63 16.56
CA GLY A 164 4.46 -18.18 17.08
C GLY A 164 3.38 -18.40 16.03
N LYS A 165 3.77 -18.50 14.75
CA LYS A 165 2.88 -18.85 13.64
C LYS A 165 3.39 -20.15 13.02
N ASP A 166 2.48 -21.05 12.70
CA ASP A 166 2.78 -22.22 11.88
C ASP A 166 2.92 -21.78 10.43
N ILE A 167 4.17 -21.74 9.98
CA ILE A 167 4.51 -21.24 8.64
C ILE A 167 4.51 -22.43 7.67
N ARG A 168 3.70 -22.33 6.62
CA ARG A 168 3.69 -23.31 5.53
C ARG A 168 4.75 -22.94 4.50
N VAL A 169 5.70 -23.83 4.32
CA VAL A 169 6.85 -23.60 3.43
C VAL A 169 6.68 -24.42 2.17
N ALA A 170 6.67 -23.74 1.03
CA ALA A 170 6.72 -24.38 -0.29
C ALA A 170 8.14 -24.27 -0.86
N VAL A 171 8.59 -25.33 -1.51
CA VAL A 171 9.94 -25.43 -2.08
C VAL A 171 9.89 -25.72 -3.57
N PHE A 172 10.36 -24.76 -4.36
CA PHE A 172 10.45 -24.85 -5.81
C PHE A 172 11.88 -25.23 -6.23
N ALA A 173 12.14 -26.52 -6.35
CA ALA A 173 13.45 -27.08 -6.61
C ALA A 173 13.37 -28.31 -7.52
N PRO A 174 14.51 -28.76 -8.09
CA PRO A 174 14.56 -29.99 -8.88
C PRO A 174 14.18 -31.21 -8.02
N GLU A 175 13.71 -32.25 -8.68
CA GLU A 175 13.20 -33.48 -8.07
C GLU A 175 14.19 -34.14 -7.09
N ALA A 176 15.49 -34.06 -7.39
CA ALA A 176 16.56 -34.58 -6.52
C ALA A 176 16.65 -33.88 -5.15
N GLU A 177 16.18 -32.65 -5.04
CA GLU A 177 16.20 -31.83 -3.80
C GLU A 177 14.85 -31.85 -3.08
N THR A 178 13.75 -32.19 -3.75
CA THR A 178 12.42 -32.21 -3.16
C THR A 178 12.32 -33.21 -2.00
N ALA A 179 12.89 -34.39 -2.14
CA ALA A 179 12.90 -35.41 -1.08
C ALA A 179 13.68 -34.94 0.17
N LYS A 180 14.73 -34.13 -0.01
CA LYS A 180 15.51 -33.55 1.10
C LYS A 180 14.72 -32.41 1.75
N ALA A 181 14.03 -31.59 0.95
CA ALA A 181 13.20 -30.49 1.43
C ALA A 181 12.02 -30.98 2.29
N VAL A 182 11.33 -32.03 1.87
CA VAL A 182 10.25 -32.66 2.65
C VAL A 182 10.77 -33.20 3.97
N LYS A 183 11.95 -33.88 3.99
CA LYS A 183 12.59 -34.33 5.22
C LYS A 183 12.99 -33.18 6.14
N ALA A 184 13.33 -32.01 5.61
CA ALA A 184 13.63 -30.82 6.37
C ALA A 184 12.39 -30.09 6.92
N GLY A 185 11.17 -30.56 6.54
CA GLY A 185 9.92 -30.01 7.04
C GLY A 185 9.17 -29.10 6.04
N ALA A 186 9.49 -29.12 4.75
CA ALA A 186 8.68 -28.44 3.75
C ALA A 186 7.30 -29.09 3.62
N ASP A 187 6.26 -28.27 3.54
CA ASP A 187 4.86 -28.73 3.44
C ASP A 187 4.50 -29.08 2.00
N ILE A 188 5.06 -28.36 1.03
CA ILE A 188 4.87 -28.58 -0.40
C ILE A 188 6.27 -28.54 -1.06
N ALA A 189 6.64 -29.55 -1.80
CA ALA A 189 7.93 -29.57 -2.50
C ALA A 189 7.80 -30.21 -3.88
N GLY A 190 8.25 -29.50 -4.91
CA GLY A 190 8.22 -29.97 -6.30
C GLY A 190 8.01 -28.81 -7.26
N ASP A 191 8.44 -28.97 -8.52
CA ASP A 191 8.22 -27.94 -9.53
C ASP A 191 6.81 -28.07 -10.15
N GLU A 192 6.37 -29.26 -10.52
CA GLU A 192 5.05 -29.46 -11.14
C GLU A 192 3.89 -29.16 -10.19
N GLU A 193 3.99 -29.56 -8.91
CA GLU A 193 2.93 -29.32 -7.95
C GLU A 193 2.74 -27.84 -7.69
N ILE A 194 3.83 -27.09 -7.50
CA ILE A 194 3.79 -25.67 -7.28
C ILE A 194 3.29 -24.94 -8.54
N LEU A 195 3.72 -25.34 -9.74
CA LEU A 195 3.22 -24.74 -10.97
C LEU A 195 1.72 -24.96 -11.14
N LYS A 196 1.21 -26.16 -10.86
CA LYS A 196 -0.23 -26.46 -10.88
C LYS A 196 -1.03 -25.60 -9.90
N LEU A 197 -0.50 -25.35 -8.69
CA LEU A 197 -1.13 -24.46 -7.70
C LEU A 197 -1.10 -22.99 -8.17
N LEU A 198 0.02 -22.55 -8.75
CA LEU A 198 0.16 -21.18 -9.27
C LEU A 198 -0.75 -20.93 -10.49
N ASP A 199 -0.92 -21.91 -11.38
CA ASP A 199 -1.82 -21.83 -12.53
C ASP A 199 -3.29 -21.72 -12.10
N LYS A 200 -3.67 -22.42 -11.02
CA LYS A 200 -5.00 -22.29 -10.41
C LYS A 200 -5.17 -20.99 -9.59
N GLY A 201 -4.09 -20.28 -9.29
CA GLY A 201 -4.10 -19.11 -8.41
C GLY A 201 -4.25 -19.45 -6.92
N GLU A 202 -4.11 -20.71 -6.54
CA GLU A 202 -4.17 -21.18 -5.16
C GLU A 202 -2.81 -21.04 -4.49
N LEU A 203 -2.73 -20.19 -3.46
CA LEU A 203 -1.50 -19.92 -2.70
C LEU A 203 -1.68 -20.45 -1.28
N ASN A 204 -1.49 -21.76 -1.11
CA ASN A 204 -1.66 -22.46 0.17
C ASN A 204 -0.36 -22.52 0.98
N PHE A 205 0.56 -21.56 0.78
CA PHE A 205 1.83 -21.46 1.47
C PHE A 205 2.10 -20.01 1.88
N ASP A 206 2.92 -19.85 2.91
CA ASP A 206 3.27 -18.55 3.48
C ASP A 206 4.68 -18.10 3.08
N ILE A 207 5.57 -19.05 2.77
CA ILE A 207 6.93 -18.78 2.25
C ILE A 207 7.19 -19.68 1.06
N LEU A 208 7.73 -19.11 -0.02
CA LEU A 208 8.20 -19.85 -1.19
C LEU A 208 9.73 -19.77 -1.25
N ILE A 209 10.38 -20.92 -1.16
CA ILE A 209 11.84 -21.05 -1.34
C ILE A 209 12.08 -21.59 -2.74
N ALA A 210 13.03 -21.02 -3.46
CA ALA A 210 13.37 -21.46 -4.81
C ALA A 210 14.88 -21.61 -4.98
N THR A 211 15.28 -22.57 -5.81
CA THR A 211 16.66 -22.63 -6.27
C THR A 211 16.92 -21.60 -7.37
N PRO A 212 18.13 -21.04 -7.48
CA PRO A 212 18.45 -20.00 -8.47
C PRO A 212 18.13 -20.43 -9.91
N ALA A 213 18.34 -21.70 -10.25
CA ALA A 213 18.10 -22.26 -11.59
C ALA A 213 16.60 -22.24 -11.98
N TYR A 214 15.71 -22.27 -11.01
CA TYR A 214 14.25 -22.34 -11.23
C TYR A 214 13.57 -20.95 -11.17
N MET A 215 14.29 -19.91 -10.76
CA MET A 215 13.77 -18.53 -10.70
C MET A 215 13.18 -18.00 -12.02
N PRO A 216 13.75 -18.27 -13.20
CA PRO A 216 13.17 -17.83 -14.46
C PRO A 216 11.75 -18.38 -14.71
N LYS A 217 11.47 -19.62 -14.28
CA LYS A 217 10.13 -20.22 -14.40
C LYS A 217 9.09 -19.46 -13.56
N LEU A 218 9.47 -18.94 -12.38
CA LEU A 218 8.61 -18.16 -11.50
C LEU A 218 8.34 -16.74 -12.02
N GLY A 219 9.14 -16.24 -12.96
CA GLY A 219 8.98 -14.93 -13.57
C GLY A 219 7.59 -14.70 -14.18
N LYS A 220 6.98 -15.76 -14.75
CA LYS A 220 5.62 -15.72 -15.30
C LYS A 220 4.55 -15.40 -14.25
N TYR A 221 4.79 -15.83 -13.00
CA TYR A 221 3.87 -15.67 -11.87
C TYR A 221 4.19 -14.47 -10.97
N ALA A 222 5.13 -13.61 -11.39
CA ALA A 222 5.53 -12.43 -10.63
C ALA A 222 4.36 -11.49 -10.30
N ARG A 223 3.37 -11.39 -11.20
CA ARG A 223 2.15 -10.59 -10.99
C ARG A 223 1.24 -11.18 -9.90
N LEU A 224 1.27 -12.50 -9.68
CA LEU A 224 0.51 -13.19 -8.67
C LEU A 224 1.22 -13.20 -7.31
N LEU A 225 2.52 -13.51 -7.31
CA LEU A 225 3.35 -13.66 -6.11
C LEU A 225 3.82 -12.31 -5.53
N GLY A 226 4.11 -11.34 -6.40
CA GLY A 226 4.68 -10.03 -6.02
C GLY A 226 3.82 -9.24 -5.05
N PRO A 227 2.53 -8.98 -5.34
CA PRO A 227 1.65 -8.21 -4.45
C PRO A 227 1.45 -8.85 -3.07
N LYS A 228 1.54 -10.19 -2.99
CA LYS A 228 1.41 -10.95 -1.75
C LYS A 228 2.73 -11.10 -0.98
N GLY A 229 3.85 -10.63 -1.54
CA GLY A 229 5.17 -10.73 -0.92
C GLY A 229 5.76 -12.15 -0.93
N LEU A 230 5.21 -13.06 -1.72
CA LEU A 230 5.62 -14.48 -1.80
C LEU A 230 6.72 -14.74 -2.83
N MET A 231 7.12 -13.72 -3.61
CA MET A 231 8.17 -13.88 -4.62
C MET A 231 9.52 -14.10 -3.94
N PRO A 232 10.23 -15.21 -4.24
CA PRO A 232 11.53 -15.48 -3.66
C PRO A 232 12.55 -14.38 -3.99
N ASN A 233 13.41 -14.05 -3.01
CA ASN A 233 14.41 -13.00 -3.15
C ASN A 233 15.74 -13.45 -2.52
N PRO A 234 16.89 -13.25 -3.20
CA PRO A 234 18.20 -13.57 -2.63
C PRO A 234 18.50 -12.83 -1.31
N LYS A 235 18.05 -11.56 -1.20
CA LYS A 235 18.26 -10.74 0.01
C LYS A 235 17.50 -11.26 1.22
N SER A 236 16.35 -11.91 1.02
CA SER A 236 15.58 -12.56 2.10
C SER A 236 16.01 -14.01 2.36
N GLY A 237 16.98 -14.51 1.60
CA GLY A 237 17.48 -15.88 1.72
C GLY A 237 16.47 -16.95 1.30
N THR A 238 15.39 -16.56 0.61
CA THR A 238 14.41 -17.49 0.04
C THR A 238 14.82 -18.01 -1.34
N VAL A 239 15.90 -17.46 -1.91
CA VAL A 239 16.62 -18.04 -3.06
C VAL A 239 17.92 -18.63 -2.53
N ALA A 240 18.00 -19.93 -2.41
CA ALA A 240 19.15 -20.62 -1.86
C ALA A 240 19.53 -21.85 -2.70
N ALA A 241 20.83 -22.14 -2.76
CA ALA A 241 21.34 -23.38 -3.34
C ALA A 241 21.13 -24.55 -2.39
N ASP A 242 21.24 -24.30 -1.07
CA ASP A 242 20.96 -25.30 -0.03
C ASP A 242 19.52 -25.12 0.49
N VAL A 243 18.64 -25.93 -0.05
CA VAL A 243 17.21 -25.88 0.24
C VAL A 243 16.93 -26.35 1.67
N VAL A 244 17.68 -27.35 2.19
CA VAL A 244 17.48 -27.91 3.52
C VAL A 244 17.71 -26.84 4.60
N LYS A 245 18.81 -26.12 4.48
CA LYS A 245 19.14 -25.04 5.40
C LYS A 245 18.10 -23.91 5.33
N ALA A 246 17.68 -23.50 4.12
CA ALA A 246 16.69 -22.46 3.94
C ALA A 246 15.32 -22.81 4.55
N VAL A 247 14.89 -24.08 4.42
CA VAL A 247 13.64 -24.58 5.03
C VAL A 247 13.75 -24.59 6.56
N SER A 248 14.87 -25.08 7.11
CA SER A 248 15.04 -25.11 8.56
C SER A 248 15.07 -23.70 9.16
N GLU A 249 15.74 -22.76 8.52
CA GLU A 249 15.77 -21.33 8.94
C GLU A 249 14.37 -20.69 8.84
N ALA A 250 13.61 -20.96 7.78
CA ALA A 250 12.25 -20.45 7.62
C ALA A 250 11.31 -20.98 8.72
N LYS A 251 11.39 -22.28 9.04
CA LYS A 251 10.63 -22.90 10.14
C LYS A 251 11.08 -22.44 11.52
N ALA A 252 12.38 -22.11 11.68
CA ALA A 252 12.93 -21.59 12.94
C ALA A 252 12.50 -20.14 13.26
N GLY A 253 11.75 -19.48 12.37
CA GLY A 253 11.27 -18.12 12.63
C GLY A 253 12.12 -17.01 12.02
N ARG A 254 12.72 -17.27 10.85
CA ARG A 254 13.38 -16.24 10.07
C ARG A 254 12.35 -15.28 9.50
N VAL A 255 12.47 -13.98 9.82
CA VAL A 255 11.59 -12.92 9.37
C VAL A 255 12.36 -11.88 8.56
N GLU A 256 11.77 -11.44 7.46
CA GLU A 256 12.29 -10.32 6.68
C GLU A 256 11.72 -9.01 7.19
N TYR A 257 12.56 -7.99 7.29
CA TYR A 257 12.12 -6.62 7.54
C TYR A 257 12.68 -5.67 6.49
N ARG A 258 11.91 -4.65 6.19
CA ARG A 258 12.30 -3.60 5.23
C ARG A 258 11.82 -2.24 5.69
N VAL A 259 12.50 -1.21 5.25
CA VAL A 259 12.08 0.18 5.42
C VAL A 259 10.94 0.50 4.46
N ASP A 260 9.91 1.16 4.95
CA ASP A 260 8.80 1.69 4.17
C ASP A 260 9.13 3.09 3.59
N LYS A 261 8.16 3.69 2.88
CA LYS A 261 8.30 5.02 2.29
C LYS A 261 8.42 6.15 3.34
N GLN A 262 8.08 5.88 4.59
CA GLN A 262 8.14 6.82 5.70
C GLN A 262 9.39 6.63 6.58
N ALA A 263 10.35 5.83 6.12
CA ALA A 263 11.55 5.44 6.86
C ALA A 263 11.23 4.70 8.17
N THR A 264 10.17 3.90 8.18
CA THR A 264 9.75 3.10 9.32
C THR A 264 9.87 1.62 9.01
N ILE A 265 10.34 0.83 9.97
CA ILE A 265 10.35 -0.63 9.93
C ILE A 265 9.24 -1.14 10.82
N HIS A 266 8.53 -2.14 10.34
CA HIS A 266 7.47 -2.85 11.05
C HIS A 266 7.84 -4.33 11.11
N LEU A 267 7.90 -4.90 12.32
CA LEU A 267 8.23 -6.30 12.53
C LEU A 267 7.41 -6.89 13.67
N SER A 268 6.81 -8.06 13.45
CA SER A 268 6.21 -8.86 14.50
C SER A 268 7.30 -9.68 15.21
N ILE A 269 7.44 -9.50 16.52
CA ILE A 269 8.45 -10.18 17.34
C ILE A 269 7.92 -11.44 18.05
N GLY A 270 6.62 -11.68 17.98
CA GLY A 270 6.00 -12.87 18.56
C GLY A 270 4.53 -12.65 18.88
N LYS A 271 4.00 -13.52 19.72
CA LYS A 271 2.62 -13.51 20.22
C LYS A 271 2.56 -13.09 21.67
N VAL A 272 1.40 -12.59 22.11
CA VAL A 272 1.15 -12.25 23.53
C VAL A 272 1.37 -13.46 24.43
N SER A 273 1.04 -14.66 23.96
CA SER A 273 1.26 -15.94 24.66
C SER A 273 2.71 -16.29 24.98
N PHE A 274 3.68 -15.63 24.33
CA PHE A 274 5.12 -15.87 24.60
C PHE A 274 5.59 -15.37 25.97
N GLY A 275 4.89 -14.37 26.51
CA GLY A 275 5.33 -13.68 27.73
C GLY A 275 6.49 -12.70 27.49
N VAL A 276 6.82 -11.94 28.53
CA VAL A 276 7.78 -10.82 28.44
C VAL A 276 9.19 -11.28 28.08
N ASP A 277 9.69 -12.37 28.68
CA ASP A 277 11.09 -12.80 28.54
C ASP A 277 11.41 -13.21 27.09
N LYS A 278 10.60 -14.09 26.49
CA LYS A 278 10.78 -14.52 25.10
C LYS A 278 10.65 -13.38 24.10
N LEU A 279 9.71 -12.46 24.33
CA LEU A 279 9.54 -11.27 23.50
C LEU A 279 10.73 -10.33 23.62
N LYS A 280 11.31 -10.19 24.80
CA LYS A 280 12.52 -9.39 25.04
C LYS A 280 13.73 -9.95 24.29
N GLU A 281 13.94 -11.28 24.33
CA GLU A 281 15.00 -11.94 23.58
C GLU A 281 14.84 -11.72 22.06
N ASN A 282 13.63 -11.93 21.53
CA ASN A 282 13.34 -11.69 20.13
C ASN A 282 13.55 -10.21 19.74
N ALA A 283 13.10 -9.27 20.56
CA ALA A 283 13.31 -7.85 20.34
C ALA A 283 14.80 -7.49 20.35
N SER A 284 15.57 -8.04 21.28
CA SER A 284 17.02 -7.81 21.37
C SER A 284 17.75 -8.33 20.12
N ALA A 285 17.38 -9.52 19.63
CA ALA A 285 17.93 -10.07 18.39
C ALA A 285 17.59 -9.19 17.17
N PHE A 286 16.38 -8.65 17.12
CA PHE A 286 15.98 -7.71 16.07
C PHE A 286 16.78 -6.40 16.14
N PHE A 287 16.93 -5.78 17.32
CA PHE A 287 17.68 -4.53 17.45
C PHE A 287 19.18 -4.73 17.13
N ALA A 288 19.77 -5.84 17.52
CA ALA A 288 21.14 -6.18 17.15
C ALA A 288 21.30 -6.33 15.62
N SER A 289 20.39 -7.03 14.97
CA SER A 289 20.34 -7.13 13.50
C SER A 289 20.17 -5.77 12.83
N LEU A 290 19.26 -4.95 13.35
CA LEU A 290 19.01 -3.61 12.83
C LEU A 290 20.25 -2.71 12.91
N GLN A 291 20.95 -2.74 14.05
CA GLN A 291 22.16 -1.96 14.26
C GLN A 291 23.30 -2.37 13.31
N SER A 292 23.43 -3.67 13.01
CA SER A 292 24.41 -4.17 12.05
C SER A 292 24.17 -3.68 10.61
N GLN A 293 22.92 -3.32 10.29
CA GLN A 293 22.53 -2.83 8.96
C GLN A 293 22.60 -1.30 8.81
N LYS A 294 23.18 -0.60 9.79
CA LYS A 294 23.33 0.85 9.73
C LYS A 294 24.19 1.26 8.53
N PRO A 295 23.65 2.08 7.58
CA PRO A 295 24.42 2.55 6.45
C PRO A 295 25.58 3.45 6.88
N SER A 296 26.76 3.28 6.29
CA SER A 296 27.93 4.13 6.55
C SER A 296 27.75 5.57 6.09
N SER A 297 26.89 5.78 5.09
CA SER A 297 26.54 7.11 4.53
C SER A 297 25.63 7.93 5.45
N LEU A 298 25.07 7.33 6.50
CA LEU A 298 24.12 8.02 7.38
C LEU A 298 24.81 9.00 8.31
N LYS A 299 24.45 10.28 8.21
CA LYS A 299 24.83 11.34 9.13
C LYS A 299 23.71 11.58 10.15
N GLY A 300 23.99 11.41 11.45
CA GLY A 300 23.02 11.65 12.53
C GLY A 300 22.50 10.40 13.20
N SER A 301 21.38 10.54 13.95
CA SER A 301 20.79 9.43 14.69
C SER A 301 20.12 8.44 13.75
N TYR A 302 20.52 7.16 13.91
CA TYR A 302 19.96 6.07 13.10
C TYR A 302 18.54 5.73 13.52
N ILE A 303 18.29 5.51 14.80
CA ILE A 303 16.95 5.27 15.35
C ILE A 303 16.40 6.60 15.88
N LYS A 304 15.29 7.07 15.34
CA LYS A 304 14.60 8.29 15.78
C LYS A 304 13.57 8.03 16.86
N SER A 305 12.79 6.99 16.71
CA SER A 305 11.78 6.60 17.69
C SER A 305 11.43 5.13 17.54
N THR A 306 11.17 4.49 18.67
CA THR A 306 10.72 3.11 18.76
C THR A 306 9.38 3.05 19.46
N ALA A 307 8.47 2.22 18.95
CA ALA A 307 7.19 1.97 19.59
C ALA A 307 6.86 0.47 19.50
N ILE A 308 6.18 -0.03 20.52
CA ILE A 308 5.64 -1.40 20.56
C ILE A 308 4.13 -1.31 20.61
N ALA A 309 3.46 -2.19 19.88
CA ALA A 309 2.01 -2.30 19.90
C ALA A 309 1.60 -3.77 19.76
N THR A 310 0.44 -4.11 20.29
CA THR A 310 -0.24 -5.36 19.92
C THR A 310 -1.15 -5.10 18.72
N THR A 311 -1.59 -6.15 18.03
CA THR A 311 -2.40 -6.06 16.78
C THR A 311 -3.58 -5.07 16.88
N MET A 312 -4.25 -4.99 18.03
CA MET A 312 -5.39 -4.10 18.27
C MET A 312 -5.15 -3.11 19.42
N GLY A 313 -3.98 -3.17 20.05
CA GLY A 313 -3.65 -2.36 21.22
C GLY A 313 -3.14 -0.96 20.89
N PRO A 314 -3.01 -0.11 21.91
CA PRO A 314 -2.37 1.19 21.78
C PRO A 314 -0.85 1.06 21.58
N GLY A 315 -0.24 2.06 20.97
CA GLY A 315 1.21 2.12 20.79
C GLY A 315 1.91 2.67 22.04
N ILE A 316 2.95 2.00 22.49
CA ILE A 316 3.78 2.33 23.65
C ILE A 316 5.13 2.79 23.15
N LYS A 317 5.55 3.98 23.55
CA LYS A 317 6.88 4.51 23.20
C LYS A 317 7.95 3.83 24.03
N VAL A 318 9.01 3.40 23.37
CA VAL A 318 10.14 2.69 24.00
C VAL A 318 11.41 3.51 23.86
N GLU A 319 12.27 3.43 24.83
CA GLU A 319 13.61 4.00 24.74
C GLU A 319 14.36 3.44 23.54
N ASN A 320 15.05 4.33 22.82
CA ASN A 320 15.84 3.89 21.69
C ASN A 320 16.95 2.97 22.19
N GLN A 321 16.91 1.72 21.80
CA GLN A 321 17.97 0.75 22.09
C GLN A 321 19.19 1.13 21.23
N VAL A 322 19.99 2.05 21.74
CA VAL A 322 21.30 2.39 21.19
C VAL A 322 22.28 1.45 21.86
N GLY A 323 22.73 0.42 21.10
CA GLY A 323 23.84 -0.40 21.53
C GLY A 323 25.16 0.36 21.40
#